data_9a2f2d49281083317072bc0a6f01d8c7
#
_entry.id   9a2f2d49281083317072bc0a6f01d8c7
#
_cell.length_a   1.000
_cell.length_b   1.000
_cell.length_c   1.000
_cell.angle_alpha   90.00
_cell.angle_beta   90.00
_cell.angle_gamma   90.00
#
_symmetry.space_group_name_H-M   'P 1'
#
loop_
_entity.id
_entity.type
_entity.pdbx_description
1 polymer ?
#
loop_
_entity_poly.entity_id
_entity_poly.type
_entity_poly.pdbx_seq_one_letter_code
_entity_poly.pdbx_strand_id
1 'polypeptide(L)'
;ASAVSSFSYIIGHQYYYYQASQVPEPTTSRCRHSVPLVLNPRTFYFSTMPDKRPKKVKKWSMCPNLHGGVVGLLKDTKLEFSFHLTDDELDLIKSYNTNVMGRFTCHNTKCSSSGWPSKQIAITIRLYRNNEYNARIWHQRCKSCNQLSKPILDGTYAERVAYRLKKWSGVSLEPPEYSRKDVNRPHHKDLCEGCKNSHCNYSALSEEQKLNYGY
;
A
#
# COMPACT_ATOMS: atom_id res chain seq x y z
N ALA A 1 -4.57 29.46 39.03
CA ALA A 1 -5.48 29.31 37.87
C ALA A 1 -4.87 28.29 36.90
N SER A 2 -5.32 27.04 36.97
CA SER A 2 -4.86 25.94 36.11
C SER A 2 -5.82 25.84 34.94
N ALA A 3 -5.31 26.00 33.74
CA ALA A 3 -6.08 25.81 32.51
C ALA A 3 -6.28 24.32 32.23
N VAL A 4 -7.53 23.88 32.14
CA VAL A 4 -7.92 22.52 31.73
C VAL A 4 -8.14 22.58 30.22
N SER A 5 -7.31 21.88 29.43
CA SER A 5 -7.49 21.76 27.99
C SER A 5 -8.48 20.63 27.71
N SER A 6 -9.65 20.98 27.19
CA SER A 6 -10.64 20.01 26.71
C SER A 6 -10.49 19.83 25.20
N PHE A 7 -10.30 18.59 24.75
CA PHE A 7 -10.35 18.24 23.32
C PHE A 7 -11.69 17.57 23.02
N SER A 8 -12.41 18.09 22.03
CA SER A 8 -13.68 17.54 21.57
C SER A 8 -13.49 16.88 20.20
N TYR A 9 -13.95 15.63 20.06
CA TYR A 9 -14.06 14.93 18.79
C TYR A 9 -15.53 14.63 18.50
N ILE A 10 -15.95 14.92 17.28
CA ILE A 10 -17.31 14.62 16.80
C ILE A 10 -17.22 13.37 15.92
N ILE A 11 -17.84 12.28 16.35
CA ILE A 11 -18.10 11.09 15.54
C ILE A 11 -19.58 10.78 15.67
N GLY A 12 -20.36 11.06 14.60
CA GLY A 12 -21.79 10.74 14.49
C GLY A 12 -22.62 11.14 15.71
N HIS A 13 -23.60 11.93 15.59
CA HIS A 13 -24.65 12.41 16.51
C HIS A 13 -24.71 11.95 17.99
N GLN A 14 -23.62 11.53 18.62
CA GLN A 14 -23.55 11.29 20.07
C GLN A 14 -22.33 11.96 20.66
N TYR A 15 -22.58 12.79 21.70
CA TYR A 15 -21.55 13.44 22.48
C TYR A 15 -21.16 12.53 23.66
N TYR A 16 -19.89 12.19 23.77
CA TYR A 16 -19.32 11.55 24.97
C TYR A 16 -18.40 12.53 25.68
N TYR A 17 -18.75 12.84 26.95
CA TYR A 17 -17.87 13.59 27.84
C TYR A 17 -17.05 12.61 28.67
N TYR A 18 -15.74 12.72 28.59
CA TYR A 18 -14.83 12.05 29.50
C TYR A 18 -14.41 13.03 30.60
N GLN A 19 -14.79 12.77 31.84
CA GLN A 19 -14.22 13.45 33.01
C GLN A 19 -12.96 12.70 33.43
N ALA A 20 -11.83 13.38 33.46
CA ALA A 20 -10.59 12.87 34.02
C ALA A 20 -10.72 12.79 35.53
N SER A 21 -10.79 11.59 36.09
CA SER A 21 -10.73 11.32 37.51
C SER A 21 -9.31 11.62 38.03
N GLN A 22 -9.27 12.44 39.08
CA GLN A 22 -8.07 12.81 39.82
C GLN A 22 -7.49 11.58 40.53
N VAL A 23 -6.20 11.35 40.33
CA VAL A 23 -5.39 10.36 41.07
C VAL A 23 -4.96 11.03 42.39
N PRO A 24 -5.21 10.47 43.57
CA PRO A 24 -4.70 11.04 44.82
C PRO A 24 -3.20 10.79 45.02
N GLU A 25 -2.52 11.83 45.48
CA GLU A 25 -1.09 11.75 45.85
C GLU A 25 -0.88 10.88 47.10
N PRO A 26 0.23 10.14 47.20
CA PRO A 26 0.56 9.33 48.38
C PRO A 26 1.16 10.21 49.48
N THR A 27 0.50 10.22 50.63
CA THR A 27 1.00 10.80 51.86
C THR A 27 2.17 10.01 52.45
N THR A 28 3.24 10.72 52.75
CA THR A 28 4.41 10.21 53.45
C THR A 28 4.11 9.89 54.87
N SER A 29 4.28 8.66 55.33
CA SER A 29 4.51 8.33 56.74
C SER A 29 5.73 7.41 56.90
N ARG A 30 6.65 7.93 57.71
CA ARG A 30 7.88 7.21 58.14
C ARG A 30 7.52 6.04 59.07
N CYS A 31 8.02 4.85 58.77
CA CYS A 31 8.32 3.87 59.79
C CYS A 31 9.67 3.18 59.47
N ARG A 32 10.62 3.37 60.39
CA ARG A 32 11.91 2.65 60.40
C ARG A 32 11.68 1.25 60.91
N HIS A 33 12.04 0.24 60.14
CA HIS A 33 12.42 -1.04 60.69
C HIS A 33 13.56 -1.62 59.85
N SER A 34 14.68 -1.83 60.51
CA SER A 34 15.88 -2.46 59.97
C SER A 34 15.60 -3.95 59.79
N VAL A 35 15.79 -4.43 58.57
CA VAL A 35 15.85 -5.86 58.25
C VAL A 35 17.13 -6.14 57.50
N PRO A 36 17.89 -7.21 57.82
CA PRO A 36 19.23 -7.42 57.31
C PRO A 36 19.22 -7.82 55.82
N LEU A 37 20.20 -7.27 55.10
CA LEU A 37 20.52 -7.59 53.72
C LEU A 37 20.91 -9.07 53.60
N VAL A 38 20.01 -9.87 53.05
CA VAL A 38 20.39 -11.16 52.47
C VAL A 38 20.77 -10.88 50.99
N LEU A 39 22.07 -10.95 50.74
CA LEU A 39 22.64 -10.93 49.41
C LEU A 39 22.21 -12.19 48.67
N ASN A 40 21.29 -12.07 47.75
CA ASN A 40 20.94 -13.14 46.81
C ASN A 40 21.78 -12.95 45.52
N PRO A 41 22.80 -13.81 45.24
CA PRO A 41 23.61 -13.68 44.06
C PRO A 41 22.85 -14.33 42.87
N ARG A 42 22.83 -13.61 41.76
CA ARG A 42 22.40 -14.06 40.42
C ARG A 42 20.94 -13.83 40.02
N THR A 43 20.57 -12.57 39.92
CA THR A 43 19.55 -12.24 38.92
C THR A 43 20.27 -12.02 37.58
N PHE A 44 20.32 -13.05 36.75
CA PHE A 44 20.70 -12.91 35.35
C PHE A 44 19.59 -12.12 34.66
N TYR A 45 19.80 -10.84 34.43
CA TYR A 45 19.02 -10.10 33.44
C TYR A 45 19.32 -10.70 32.06
N PHE A 46 18.46 -11.61 31.61
CA PHE A 46 18.38 -11.93 30.21
C PHE A 46 17.88 -10.66 29.52
N SER A 47 18.83 -9.84 29.08
CA SER A 47 18.56 -8.81 28.10
C SER A 47 18.06 -9.52 26.85
N THR A 48 16.76 -9.58 26.66
CA THR A 48 16.17 -10.07 25.41
C THR A 48 16.59 -9.11 24.32
N MET A 49 17.64 -9.48 23.58
CA MET A 49 18.01 -8.78 22.37
C MET A 49 16.75 -8.70 21.48
N PRO A 50 16.38 -7.52 20.95
CA PRO A 50 15.24 -7.44 20.04
C PRO A 50 15.52 -8.35 18.86
N ASP A 51 14.63 -9.31 18.64
CA ASP A 51 14.67 -10.27 17.54
C ASP A 51 14.73 -9.50 16.19
N LYS A 52 15.93 -9.40 15.65
CA LYS A 52 16.21 -8.77 14.35
C LYS A 52 15.83 -9.73 13.22
N ARG A 53 14.60 -10.25 13.22
CA ARG A 53 14.10 -10.94 12.04
C ARG A 53 14.12 -9.97 10.87
N PRO A 54 14.71 -10.35 9.71
CA PRO A 54 14.77 -9.49 8.56
C PRO A 54 13.32 -9.13 8.14
N LYS A 55 13.00 -7.84 8.14
CA LYS A 55 11.67 -7.37 7.71
C LYS A 55 11.41 -7.87 6.29
N LYS A 56 10.34 -8.65 6.10
CA LYS A 56 9.94 -9.17 4.80
C LYS A 56 9.77 -8.01 3.81
N VAL A 57 10.58 -8.00 2.77
CA VAL A 57 10.55 -6.92 1.77
C VAL A 57 9.20 -6.91 1.06
N LYS A 58 8.48 -5.81 1.14
CA LYS A 58 7.16 -5.66 0.53
C LYS A 58 7.29 -5.61 -0.99
N LYS A 59 6.57 -6.48 -1.68
CA LYS A 59 6.65 -6.69 -3.13
C LYS A 59 5.75 -5.77 -3.95
N TRP A 60 4.95 -4.97 -3.28
CA TRP A 60 4.04 -3.98 -3.86
C TRP A 60 4.00 -2.73 -2.99
N SER A 61 3.44 -1.66 -3.53
CA SER A 61 3.14 -0.45 -2.79
C SER A 61 1.74 0.05 -3.14
N MET A 62 1.18 0.87 -2.26
CA MET A 62 -0.01 1.68 -2.53
C MET A 62 0.42 3.13 -2.67
N CYS A 63 -0.29 3.92 -3.47
CA CYS A 63 0.04 5.30 -3.76
C CYS A 63 -1.17 6.23 -3.47
N PRO A 64 -1.49 6.51 -2.19
CA PRO A 64 -2.60 7.39 -1.83
C PRO A 64 -2.41 8.83 -2.38
N ASN A 65 -1.18 9.26 -2.57
CA ASN A 65 -0.86 10.56 -3.18
C ASN A 65 -1.34 10.71 -4.63
N LEU A 66 -1.64 9.61 -5.34
CA LEU A 66 -2.20 9.64 -6.70
C LEU A 66 -3.74 9.68 -6.71
N HIS A 67 -4.39 9.64 -5.55
CA HIS A 67 -5.84 9.67 -5.42
C HIS A 67 -6.47 10.92 -6.06
N GLY A 68 -5.84 12.08 -5.89
CA GLY A 68 -6.33 13.33 -6.49
C GLY A 68 -6.48 13.27 -8.01
N GLY A 69 -5.58 12.59 -8.72
CA GLY A 69 -5.68 12.36 -10.16
C GLY A 69 -6.88 11.49 -10.53
N VAL A 70 -7.17 10.45 -9.73
CA VAL A 70 -8.33 9.57 -9.94
C VAL A 70 -9.63 10.36 -9.72
N VAL A 71 -9.74 11.11 -8.61
CA VAL A 71 -10.91 11.96 -8.31
C VAL A 71 -11.16 12.97 -9.44
N GLY A 72 -10.09 13.58 -9.97
CA GLY A 72 -10.19 14.50 -11.10
C GLY A 72 -10.91 13.90 -12.30
N LEU A 73 -10.65 12.62 -12.61
CA LEU A 73 -11.26 11.88 -13.73
C LEU A 73 -12.66 11.32 -13.42
N LEU A 74 -13.10 11.36 -12.15
CA LEU A 74 -14.43 10.90 -11.73
C LEU A 74 -15.47 12.05 -11.69
N LYS A 75 -15.05 13.30 -11.74
CA LYS A 75 -15.90 14.49 -11.59
C LYS A 75 -17.10 14.50 -12.53
N ASP A 76 -16.92 14.10 -13.78
CA ASP A 76 -17.97 14.10 -14.81
C ASP A 76 -19.12 13.15 -14.49
N THR A 77 -18.87 12.14 -13.68
CA THR A 77 -19.85 11.09 -13.35
C THR A 77 -20.49 11.26 -11.98
N LYS A 78 -20.15 12.32 -11.24
CA LYS A 78 -20.59 12.56 -9.85
C LYS A 78 -20.33 11.37 -8.90
N LEU A 79 -19.37 10.54 -9.24
CA LEU A 79 -18.95 9.41 -8.40
C LEU A 79 -17.94 9.89 -7.37
N GLU A 80 -18.21 9.60 -6.12
CA GLU A 80 -17.33 9.91 -5.01
C GLU A 80 -16.71 8.63 -4.45
N PHE A 81 -15.39 8.59 -4.43
CA PHE A 81 -14.61 7.50 -3.85
C PHE A 81 -13.55 8.06 -2.92
N SER A 82 -13.25 7.34 -1.84
CA SER A 82 -12.13 7.61 -0.95
C SER A 82 -11.05 6.53 -1.09
N PHE A 83 -9.81 6.88 -0.68
CA PHE A 83 -8.72 5.94 -0.75
C PHE A 83 -8.64 5.11 0.54
N HIS A 84 -8.78 3.79 0.43
CA HIS A 84 -8.64 2.84 1.54
C HIS A 84 -7.16 2.70 1.92
N LEU A 85 -6.77 3.23 3.08
CA LEU A 85 -5.36 3.34 3.49
C LEU A 85 -4.75 2.03 3.95
N THR A 86 -5.56 1.08 4.42
CA THR A 86 -5.08 -0.22 4.90
C THR A 86 -4.92 -1.22 3.76
N ASP A 87 -3.95 -2.11 3.91
CA ASP A 87 -3.64 -3.14 2.91
C ASP A 87 -4.16 -4.50 3.38
N ASP A 88 -5.44 -4.57 3.66
CA ASP A 88 -6.18 -5.77 4.08
C ASP A 88 -7.21 -6.19 3.03
N GLU A 89 -7.97 -7.21 3.34
CA GLU A 89 -9.08 -7.72 2.52
C GLU A 89 -10.43 -7.63 3.26
N LEU A 90 -10.44 -6.92 4.39
CA LEU A 90 -11.66 -6.68 5.13
C LEU A 90 -12.58 -5.79 4.27
N ASP A 91 -13.84 -6.20 4.15
CA ASP A 91 -14.85 -5.50 3.34
C ASP A 91 -14.52 -5.36 1.85
N LEU A 92 -13.60 -6.16 1.32
CA LEU A 92 -13.29 -6.21 -0.10
C LEU A 92 -14.50 -6.76 -0.89
N ILE A 93 -14.98 -5.99 -1.86
CA ILE A 93 -16.13 -6.36 -2.70
C ILE A 93 -15.67 -6.91 -4.05
N LYS A 94 -14.73 -6.21 -4.69
CA LYS A 94 -14.25 -6.55 -6.04
C LYS A 94 -12.75 -6.30 -6.15
N SER A 95 -12.08 -7.12 -6.96
CA SER A 95 -10.70 -6.88 -7.35
C SER A 95 -10.53 -7.04 -8.87
N TYR A 96 -9.55 -6.35 -9.44
CA TYR A 96 -9.26 -6.41 -10.86
C TYR A 96 -7.77 -6.17 -11.14
N ASN A 97 -7.18 -7.08 -11.87
CA ASN A 97 -5.80 -6.95 -12.33
C ASN A 97 -5.75 -6.24 -13.68
N THR A 98 -4.84 -5.27 -13.80
CA THR A 98 -4.55 -4.58 -15.05
C THR A 98 -3.09 -4.10 -15.05
N ASN A 99 -2.69 -3.46 -16.14
CA ASN A 99 -1.35 -2.89 -16.27
C ASN A 99 -1.42 -1.37 -16.45
N VAL A 100 -0.42 -0.69 -15.93
CA VAL A 100 -0.18 0.76 -16.11
C VAL A 100 1.23 0.98 -16.60
N MET A 101 1.55 2.20 -17.00
CA MET A 101 2.87 2.60 -17.46
C MET A 101 3.63 3.41 -16.42
N GLY A 102 4.94 3.49 -16.60
CA GLY A 102 5.82 4.25 -15.74
C GLY A 102 7.27 3.82 -15.90
N ARG A 103 8.06 4.06 -14.89
CA ARG A 103 9.49 3.74 -14.88
C ARG A 103 9.94 3.23 -13.52
N PHE A 104 11.03 2.50 -13.51
CA PHE A 104 11.72 2.05 -12.31
C PHE A 104 13.10 2.70 -12.21
N THR A 105 13.55 2.94 -10.98
CA THR A 105 14.93 3.37 -10.70
C THR A 105 15.65 2.26 -9.96
N CYS A 106 16.84 1.89 -10.39
CA CYS A 106 17.68 0.95 -9.64
C CYS A 106 18.41 1.72 -8.52
N HIS A 107 18.14 1.36 -7.28
CA HIS A 107 18.76 2.01 -6.10
C HIS A 107 20.05 1.32 -5.63
N ASN A 108 20.53 0.30 -6.36
CA ASN A 108 21.81 -0.33 -6.06
C ASN A 108 22.94 0.52 -6.65
N THR A 109 23.69 1.20 -5.82
CA THR A 109 24.81 2.08 -6.21
C THR A 109 25.94 1.36 -6.94
N LYS A 110 26.04 0.03 -6.80
CA LYS A 110 27.02 -0.81 -7.48
C LYS A 110 26.51 -1.36 -8.83
N CYS A 111 25.28 -1.03 -9.22
CA CYS A 111 24.68 -1.50 -10.46
C CYS A 111 24.92 -0.48 -11.59
N SER A 112 25.28 -0.97 -12.77
CA SER A 112 25.43 -0.14 -13.97
C SER A 112 24.11 0.41 -14.52
N SER A 113 22.94 -0.15 -14.09
CA SER A 113 21.64 0.30 -14.52
C SER A 113 21.13 1.44 -13.64
N SER A 114 20.79 2.59 -14.23
CA SER A 114 20.10 3.69 -13.55
C SER A 114 18.59 3.46 -13.41
N GLY A 115 18.03 2.55 -14.21
CA GLY A 115 16.59 2.25 -14.22
C GLY A 115 16.09 1.83 -15.62
N TRP A 116 14.77 1.66 -15.73
CA TRP A 116 14.14 1.25 -17.00
C TRP A 116 12.69 1.73 -17.10
N PRO A 117 12.20 2.07 -18.30
CA PRO A 117 10.78 2.29 -18.52
C PRO A 117 10.03 0.94 -18.55
N SER A 118 8.78 0.93 -18.17
CA SER A 118 7.90 -0.24 -18.26
C SER A 118 6.49 0.18 -18.70
N LYS A 119 5.99 -0.44 -19.76
CA LYS A 119 4.60 -0.30 -20.21
C LYS A 119 3.68 -1.36 -19.59
N GLN A 120 4.24 -2.25 -18.76
CA GLN A 120 3.52 -3.36 -18.12
C GLN A 120 3.86 -3.45 -16.63
N ILE A 121 3.43 -2.44 -15.88
CA ILE A 121 3.48 -2.46 -14.42
C ILE A 121 2.16 -3.03 -13.94
N ALA A 122 2.19 -4.23 -13.37
CA ALA A 122 1.00 -4.87 -12.87
C ALA A 122 0.40 -4.11 -11.68
N ILE A 123 -0.91 -3.88 -11.70
CA ILE A 123 -1.67 -3.35 -10.58
C ILE A 123 -2.89 -4.21 -10.29
N THR A 124 -3.25 -4.30 -9.02
CA THR A 124 -4.49 -4.93 -8.55
C THR A 124 -5.36 -3.84 -7.94
N ILE A 125 -6.40 -3.41 -8.65
CA ILE A 125 -7.38 -2.44 -8.17
C ILE A 125 -8.38 -3.18 -7.29
N ARG A 126 -8.68 -2.65 -6.11
CA ARG A 126 -9.57 -3.26 -5.12
C ARG A 126 -10.64 -2.26 -4.71
N LEU A 127 -11.89 -2.70 -4.71
CA LEU A 127 -13.06 -1.93 -4.27
C LEU A 127 -13.56 -2.51 -2.95
N TYR A 128 -13.77 -1.64 -2.00
CA TYR A 128 -14.29 -1.95 -0.66
C TYR A 128 -15.69 -1.39 -0.47
N ARG A 129 -16.33 -1.72 0.64
CA ARG A 129 -17.58 -1.09 1.06
C ARG A 129 -17.40 0.43 1.20
N ASN A 130 -18.51 1.16 1.29
CA ASN A 130 -18.54 2.62 1.46
C ASN A 130 -17.81 3.43 0.37
N ASN A 131 -17.77 2.91 -0.87
CA ASN A 131 -17.07 3.54 -2.00
C ASN A 131 -15.59 3.81 -1.71
N GLU A 132 -14.94 2.93 -0.99
CA GLU A 132 -13.50 2.99 -0.80
C GLU A 132 -12.79 2.13 -1.83
N TYR A 133 -11.60 2.57 -2.24
CA TYR A 133 -10.75 1.78 -3.13
C TYR A 133 -9.27 1.93 -2.76
N ASN A 134 -8.47 0.96 -3.16
CA ASN A 134 -7.04 1.12 -3.28
C ASN A 134 -6.49 0.32 -4.46
N ALA A 135 -5.19 0.42 -4.68
CA ALA A 135 -4.51 -0.40 -5.67
C ALA A 135 -3.15 -0.84 -5.16
N ARG A 136 -2.85 -2.14 -5.29
CA ARG A 136 -1.50 -2.70 -5.11
C ARG A 136 -0.75 -2.53 -6.42
N ILE A 137 0.36 -1.81 -6.39
CA ILE A 137 1.25 -1.61 -7.53
C ILE A 137 2.44 -2.54 -7.34
N TRP A 138 2.57 -3.54 -8.22
CA TRP A 138 3.57 -4.59 -8.12
C TRP A 138 4.94 -4.10 -8.57
N HIS A 139 5.95 -4.41 -7.77
CA HIS A 139 7.32 -4.03 -8.03
C HIS A 139 7.95 -4.92 -9.11
N GLN A 140 9.04 -4.43 -9.71
CA GLN A 140 9.86 -5.21 -10.64
C GLN A 140 11.33 -5.23 -10.16
N ARG A 141 12.07 -6.23 -10.63
CA ARG A 141 13.48 -6.38 -10.31
C ARG A 141 14.37 -5.87 -11.44
N CYS A 142 15.46 -5.26 -11.07
CA CYS A 142 16.48 -4.85 -12.03
C CYS A 142 17.07 -6.08 -12.75
N LYS A 143 17.15 -6.04 -14.09
CA LYS A 143 17.71 -7.12 -14.89
C LYS A 143 19.20 -7.36 -14.59
N SER A 144 19.94 -6.29 -14.26
CA SER A 144 21.40 -6.38 -14.05
C SER A 144 21.79 -6.87 -12.66
N CYS A 145 21.04 -6.50 -11.59
CA CYS A 145 21.44 -6.82 -10.21
C CYS A 145 20.35 -7.47 -9.37
N ASN A 146 19.19 -7.75 -9.95
CA ASN A 146 18.02 -8.36 -9.28
C ASN A 146 17.47 -7.56 -8.08
N GLN A 147 17.93 -6.31 -7.87
CA GLN A 147 17.40 -5.44 -6.82
C GLN A 147 15.93 -5.14 -7.09
N LEU A 148 15.08 -5.28 -6.06
CA LEU A 148 13.68 -4.93 -6.13
C LEU A 148 13.53 -3.41 -6.20
N SER A 149 12.73 -2.91 -7.13
CA SER A 149 12.52 -1.49 -7.38
C SER A 149 11.05 -1.14 -7.36
N LYS A 150 10.73 -0.02 -6.71
CA LYS A 150 9.40 0.57 -6.67
C LYS A 150 9.19 1.42 -7.93
N PRO A 151 8.02 1.33 -8.60
CA PRO A 151 7.76 2.13 -9.80
C PRO A 151 7.43 3.60 -9.47
N ILE A 152 7.77 4.46 -10.42
CA ILE A 152 7.26 5.82 -10.56
C ILE A 152 6.23 5.74 -11.68
N LEU A 153 4.95 5.99 -11.36
CA LEU A 153 3.84 5.85 -12.28
C LEU A 153 3.60 7.14 -13.06
N ASP A 154 3.04 7.00 -14.27
CA ASP A 154 2.54 8.11 -15.09
C ASP A 154 1.01 8.28 -14.96
N GLY A 155 0.41 9.10 -15.82
CA GLY A 155 -1.05 9.39 -15.83
C GLY A 155 -1.93 8.18 -16.05
N THR A 156 -1.41 7.11 -16.67
CA THR A 156 -2.18 5.89 -16.97
C THR A 156 -2.71 5.19 -15.70
N TYR A 157 -2.07 5.42 -14.54
CA TYR A 157 -2.60 4.94 -13.27
C TYR A 157 -3.98 5.52 -12.96
N ALA A 158 -4.10 6.86 -13.01
CA ALA A 158 -5.36 7.53 -12.72
C ALA A 158 -6.45 7.13 -13.74
N GLU A 159 -6.10 7.06 -15.02
CA GLU A 159 -7.01 6.65 -16.10
C GLU A 159 -7.55 5.23 -15.89
N ARG A 160 -6.67 4.27 -15.61
CA ARG A 160 -7.06 2.87 -15.42
C ARG A 160 -7.90 2.65 -14.18
N VAL A 161 -7.53 3.31 -13.08
CA VAL A 161 -8.29 3.22 -11.82
C VAL A 161 -9.67 3.87 -12.00
N ALA A 162 -9.74 5.12 -12.48
CA ALA A 162 -11.01 5.81 -12.70
C ALA A 162 -11.92 5.05 -13.67
N TYR A 163 -11.40 4.56 -14.80
CA TYR A 163 -12.17 3.72 -15.73
C TYR A 163 -12.77 2.50 -15.04
N ARG A 164 -11.99 1.79 -14.21
CA ARG A 164 -12.47 0.60 -13.50
C ARG A 164 -13.53 0.93 -12.47
N LEU A 165 -13.37 2.00 -11.71
CA LEU A 165 -14.36 2.47 -10.74
C LEU A 165 -15.67 2.88 -11.42
N LYS A 166 -15.62 3.67 -12.50
CA LYS A 166 -16.78 4.01 -13.34
C LYS A 166 -17.52 2.76 -13.83
N LYS A 167 -16.78 1.79 -14.37
CA LYS A 167 -17.36 0.53 -14.86
C LYS A 167 -18.02 -0.28 -13.74
N TRP A 168 -17.45 -0.31 -12.55
CA TRP A 168 -18.04 -0.99 -11.41
C TRP A 168 -19.30 -0.28 -10.87
N SER A 169 -19.40 1.02 -11.08
CA SER A 169 -20.56 1.85 -10.74
C SER A 169 -21.66 1.84 -11.83
N GLY A 170 -21.51 1.01 -12.88
CA GLY A 170 -22.52 0.88 -13.93
C GLY A 170 -22.48 1.99 -15.01
N VAL A 171 -21.44 2.83 -15.03
CA VAL A 171 -21.30 3.86 -16.09
C VAL A 171 -20.90 3.17 -17.39
N SER A 172 -21.66 3.44 -18.46
CA SER A 172 -21.31 2.98 -19.81
C SER A 172 -20.12 3.78 -20.34
N LEU A 173 -19.05 3.11 -20.69
CA LEU A 173 -17.81 3.72 -21.14
C LEU A 173 -17.20 2.93 -22.29
N GLU A 174 -16.73 3.63 -23.30
CA GLU A 174 -15.84 3.05 -24.29
C GLU A 174 -14.53 2.61 -23.61
N PRO A 175 -13.98 1.44 -23.96
CA PRO A 175 -12.69 1.02 -23.46
C PRO A 175 -11.62 2.07 -23.79
N PRO A 176 -10.73 2.42 -22.86
CA PRO A 176 -9.65 3.36 -23.15
C PRO A 176 -8.83 2.81 -24.32
N GLU A 177 -8.50 3.69 -25.26
CA GLU A 177 -7.65 3.31 -26.39
C GLU A 177 -6.31 2.80 -25.84
N TYR A 178 -6.08 1.53 -26.05
CA TYR A 178 -4.79 0.92 -25.77
C TYR A 178 -3.97 1.02 -27.04
N SER A 179 -2.96 1.87 -27.02
CA SER A 179 -1.99 1.95 -28.13
C SER A 179 -1.23 0.63 -28.21
N ARG A 180 -1.78 -0.33 -28.97
CA ARG A 180 -1.20 -1.67 -29.21
C ARG A 180 0.12 -1.61 -29.99
N LYS A 181 0.39 -0.46 -30.63
CA LYS A 181 1.52 -0.31 -31.58
C LYS A 181 2.92 -0.34 -30.94
N ASP A 182 3.02 -0.29 -29.64
CA ASP A 182 4.30 -0.10 -28.95
C ASP A 182 4.72 -1.23 -28.01
N VAL A 183 4.14 -2.42 -28.12
CA VAL A 183 4.40 -3.53 -27.17
C VAL A 183 5.51 -4.46 -27.68
N ASN A 184 6.52 -3.92 -28.36
CA ASN A 184 7.60 -4.72 -28.95
C ASN A 184 8.71 -5.14 -27.95
N ARG A 185 8.51 -4.95 -26.64
CA ARG A 185 9.51 -5.40 -25.65
C ARG A 185 8.95 -6.56 -24.84
N PRO A 186 9.67 -7.69 -24.79
CA PRO A 186 9.24 -8.86 -24.05
C PRO A 186 9.12 -8.52 -22.55
N HIS A 187 8.00 -8.94 -21.93
CA HIS A 187 7.80 -8.81 -20.50
C HIS A 187 8.57 -9.92 -19.76
N HIS A 188 9.54 -9.54 -18.93
CA HIS A 188 10.32 -10.48 -18.14
C HIS A 188 9.54 -10.93 -16.90
N LYS A 189 8.84 -12.08 -17.01
CA LYS A 189 8.01 -12.66 -15.92
C LYS A 189 8.80 -12.86 -14.64
N ASP A 190 10.04 -13.34 -14.74
CA ASP A 190 10.91 -13.66 -13.61
C ASP A 190 11.34 -12.42 -12.81
N LEU A 191 11.27 -11.24 -13.42
CA LEU A 191 11.61 -9.98 -12.80
C LEU A 191 10.37 -9.23 -12.29
N CYS A 192 9.15 -9.69 -12.62
CA CYS A 192 7.90 -9.05 -12.26
C CYS A 192 7.28 -9.72 -11.02
N GLU A 193 7.16 -9.00 -9.91
CA GLU A 193 6.53 -9.54 -8.71
C GLU A 193 5.02 -9.78 -8.91
N GLY A 194 4.36 -9.04 -9.82
CA GLY A 194 2.98 -9.30 -10.22
C GLY A 194 2.81 -10.66 -10.91
N CYS A 195 3.71 -11.02 -11.84
CA CYS A 195 3.70 -12.35 -12.49
C CYS A 195 3.92 -13.47 -11.48
N LYS A 196 4.88 -13.31 -10.57
CA LYS A 196 5.21 -14.30 -9.53
C LYS A 196 4.04 -14.57 -8.57
N ASN A 197 3.10 -13.64 -8.47
CA ASN A 197 1.95 -13.74 -7.57
C ASN A 197 0.61 -13.83 -8.36
N SER A 198 0.64 -14.13 -9.65
CA SER A 198 -0.56 -14.29 -10.52
C SER A 198 -1.45 -13.04 -10.63
N HIS A 199 -0.87 -11.87 -10.44
CA HIS A 199 -1.58 -10.57 -10.51
C HIS A 199 -1.22 -9.75 -11.76
N CYS A 200 -0.49 -10.32 -12.72
CA CYS A 200 -0.17 -9.66 -13.97
C CYS A 200 -1.03 -10.22 -15.10
N ASN A 201 -1.69 -9.36 -15.87
CA ASN A 201 -2.51 -9.78 -17.01
C ASN A 201 -1.72 -10.53 -18.07
N TYR A 202 -0.40 -10.30 -18.16
CA TYR A 202 0.46 -11.05 -19.07
C TYR A 202 0.46 -12.56 -18.78
N SER A 203 0.39 -12.95 -17.51
CA SER A 203 0.33 -14.38 -17.14
C SER A 203 -1.03 -15.02 -17.42
N ALA A 204 -2.09 -14.23 -17.58
CA ALA A 204 -3.44 -14.68 -17.88
C ALA A 204 -3.72 -14.84 -19.38
N LEU A 205 -2.81 -14.34 -20.25
CA LEU A 205 -2.94 -14.53 -21.70
C LEU A 205 -2.58 -15.97 -22.06
N SER A 206 -3.40 -16.60 -22.92
CA SER A 206 -3.05 -17.89 -23.52
C SER A 206 -1.77 -17.77 -24.37
N GLU A 207 -1.06 -18.89 -24.58
CA GLU A 207 0.13 -18.86 -25.43
C GLU A 207 -0.19 -18.40 -26.86
N GLU A 208 -1.37 -18.75 -27.36
CA GLU A 208 -1.87 -18.31 -28.66
C GLU A 208 -2.12 -16.80 -28.71
N GLN A 209 -2.68 -16.22 -27.64
CA GLN A 209 -2.84 -14.77 -27.54
C GLN A 209 -1.48 -14.05 -27.44
N LYS A 210 -0.49 -14.66 -26.80
CA LYS A 210 0.86 -14.10 -26.70
C LYS A 210 1.53 -14.03 -28.07
N LEU A 211 1.40 -15.08 -28.89
CA LEU A 211 1.93 -15.13 -30.26
C LEU A 211 1.29 -14.05 -31.16
N ASN A 212 -0.01 -13.84 -31.03
CA ASN A 212 -0.74 -12.80 -31.78
C ASN A 212 -0.40 -11.39 -31.34
N TYR A 213 0.22 -11.21 -30.17
CA TYR A 213 0.68 -9.92 -29.64
C TYR A 213 2.18 -9.68 -29.86
N GLY A 214 2.89 -10.57 -30.57
CA GLY A 214 4.32 -10.43 -30.90
C GLY A 214 5.24 -10.64 -29.69
N TYR A 215 4.92 -11.59 -28.79
CA TYR A 215 5.75 -11.98 -27.63
C TYR A 215 6.57 -13.22 -27.93
#